data_98f783421ad9f1914913ac9e161a2b08
#
_entry.id   98f783421ad9f1914913ac9e161a2b08
#
_cell.length_a   1.000
_cell.length_b   1.000
_cell.length_c   1.000
_cell.angle_alpha   90.00
_cell.angle_beta   90.00
_cell.angle_gamma   90.00
#
_symmetry.space_group_name_H-M   'P 1'
#
loop_
_entity.id
_entity.type
_entity.pdbx_description
1 polymer ?
#
loop_
_entity_poly.entity_id
_entity_poly.type
_entity_poly.pdbx_seq_one_letter_code
_entity_poly.pdbx_strand_id
1 'polypeptide(L)'
;MSPTPFSTLVHSQRVGDTALHDALVHSLYYFRGVKGQRALVLLSDGDDNSSYITYKEAMEYASRSGVAVYAIGLNLSFLDTSIKSKLGELAASSGGRAYFTNDPKELPAIYKQIETELRSRYLLAYNSTEAGAQTGFRPVEVKVKKPGLKARAEKGYYP
;
A
#
# COMPACT_ATOMS: atom_id res chain seq x y z
N MET A 1 6.53 -8.08 -25.84
CA MET A 1 5.34 -8.66 -25.20
C MET A 1 5.11 -7.90 -23.90
N SER A 2 4.12 -7.03 -23.88
CA SER A 2 3.74 -6.30 -22.65
C SER A 2 3.07 -7.30 -21.70
N PRO A 3 3.46 -7.36 -20.41
CA PRO A 3 2.76 -8.20 -19.46
C PRO A 3 1.34 -7.65 -19.28
N THR A 4 0.35 -8.50 -19.52
CA THR A 4 -1.05 -8.21 -19.18
C THR A 4 -1.16 -7.90 -17.69
N PRO A 5 -1.80 -6.79 -17.29
CA PRO A 5 -2.00 -6.52 -15.88
C PRO A 5 -2.96 -7.57 -15.30
N PHE A 6 -2.47 -8.35 -14.36
CA PHE A 6 -3.33 -9.18 -13.51
C PHE A 6 -4.09 -8.27 -12.57
N SER A 7 -5.40 -8.19 -12.73
CA SER A 7 -6.30 -7.60 -11.73
C SER A 7 -7.04 -8.73 -11.01
N THR A 8 -6.74 -8.92 -9.74
CA THR A 8 -7.51 -9.83 -8.88
C THR A 8 -8.37 -8.98 -7.96
N LEU A 9 -9.69 -9.08 -8.10
CA LEU A 9 -10.65 -8.51 -7.17
C LEU A 9 -10.92 -9.55 -6.07
N VAL A 10 -10.45 -9.28 -4.86
CA VAL A 10 -10.83 -10.02 -3.67
C VAL A 10 -11.97 -9.27 -3.04
N HIS A 11 -13.18 -9.85 -3.10
CA HIS A 11 -14.37 -9.31 -2.49
C HIS A 11 -14.72 -10.14 -1.26
N SER A 12 -14.60 -9.54 -0.08
CA SER A 12 -15.03 -10.16 1.17
C SER A 12 -16.44 -9.66 1.49
N GLN A 13 -17.46 -10.50 1.25
CA GLN A 13 -18.82 -10.25 1.74
C GLN A 13 -19.11 -11.14 2.94
N ARG A 14 -19.05 -10.54 4.12
CA ARG A 14 -19.92 -10.92 5.24
C ARG A 14 -20.84 -9.75 5.52
N VAL A 15 -22.13 -10.00 5.60
CA VAL A 15 -23.13 -8.97 5.89
C VAL A 15 -22.88 -8.42 7.29
N GLY A 16 -22.40 -7.19 7.39
CA GLY A 16 -22.21 -6.45 8.64
C GLY A 16 -20.79 -6.43 9.22
N ASP A 17 -19.85 -7.27 8.74
CA ASP A 17 -18.49 -7.35 9.28
C ASP A 17 -17.43 -7.06 8.20
N THR A 18 -16.42 -6.27 8.56
CA THR A 18 -15.29 -5.93 7.67
C THR A 18 -14.00 -6.53 8.19
N ALA A 19 -13.42 -7.48 7.45
CA ALA A 19 -12.13 -8.10 7.74
C ALA A 19 -11.05 -7.54 6.81
N LEU A 20 -10.75 -6.24 6.96
CA LEU A 20 -9.87 -5.49 6.06
C LEU A 20 -8.41 -5.96 6.14
N HIS A 21 -7.91 -6.22 7.36
CA HIS A 21 -6.53 -6.65 7.56
C HIS A 21 -6.30 -8.06 7.02
N ASP A 22 -7.25 -8.99 7.25
CA ASP A 22 -7.19 -10.35 6.70
C ASP A 22 -7.21 -10.32 5.17
N ALA A 23 -8.12 -9.54 4.57
CA ALA A 23 -8.22 -9.37 3.13
C ALA A 23 -6.94 -8.78 2.52
N LEU A 24 -6.35 -7.79 3.20
CA LEU A 24 -5.09 -7.18 2.79
C LEU A 24 -3.96 -8.21 2.76
N VAL A 25 -3.72 -8.91 3.88
CA VAL A 25 -2.63 -9.89 3.99
C VAL A 25 -2.81 -11.03 3.00
N HIS A 26 -4.05 -11.52 2.85
CA HIS A 26 -4.39 -12.55 1.85
C HIS A 26 -4.08 -12.07 0.43
N SER A 27 -4.48 -10.86 0.09
CA SER A 27 -4.23 -10.27 -1.24
C SER A 27 -2.74 -10.12 -1.51
N LEU A 28 -1.97 -9.65 -0.52
CA LEU A 28 -0.51 -9.51 -0.64
C LEU A 28 0.20 -10.86 -0.80
N TYR A 29 -0.34 -11.93 -0.23
CA TYR A 29 0.19 -13.27 -0.39
C TYR A 29 0.23 -13.74 -1.86
N TYR A 30 -0.78 -13.37 -2.66
CA TYR A 30 -0.83 -13.72 -4.10
C TYR A 30 0.28 -13.06 -4.93
N PHE A 31 0.93 -12.01 -4.42
CA PHE A 31 2.07 -11.39 -5.11
C PHE A 31 3.41 -12.11 -4.87
N ARG A 32 3.43 -13.17 -4.05
CA ARG A 32 4.65 -13.94 -3.81
C ARG A 32 5.14 -14.58 -5.11
N GLY A 33 6.43 -14.40 -5.41
CA GLY A 33 7.03 -14.91 -6.65
C GLY A 33 6.72 -14.11 -7.91
N VAL A 34 5.82 -13.13 -7.86
CA VAL A 34 5.54 -12.24 -9.00
C VAL A 34 6.70 -11.26 -9.15
N LYS A 35 7.30 -11.22 -10.34
CA LYS A 35 8.41 -10.31 -10.66
C LYS A 35 7.88 -8.97 -11.21
N GLY A 36 8.67 -7.91 -11.04
CA GLY A 36 8.37 -6.57 -11.55
C GLY A 36 7.68 -5.67 -10.52
N GLN A 37 7.14 -4.56 -11.01
CA GLN A 37 6.40 -3.62 -10.15
C GLN A 37 5.06 -4.24 -9.76
N ARG A 38 4.77 -4.20 -8.47
CA ARG A 38 3.55 -4.75 -7.90
C ARG A 38 2.81 -3.68 -7.13
N ALA A 39 1.50 -3.62 -7.33
CA ALA A 39 0.64 -2.69 -6.62
C ALA A 39 -0.70 -3.34 -6.29
N LEU A 40 -1.24 -3.01 -5.13
CA LEU A 40 -2.56 -3.40 -4.66
C LEU A 40 -3.37 -2.13 -4.45
N VAL A 41 -4.60 -2.10 -4.96
CA VAL A 41 -5.58 -1.05 -4.64
C VAL A 41 -6.58 -1.64 -3.65
N LEU A 42 -6.60 -1.06 -2.45
CA LEU A 42 -7.51 -1.41 -1.37
C LEU A 42 -8.62 -0.37 -1.32
N LEU A 43 -9.88 -0.81 -1.42
CA LEU A 43 -11.05 0.04 -1.31
C LEU A 43 -11.80 -0.32 -0.03
N SER A 44 -12.07 0.68 0.83
CA SER A 44 -12.79 0.48 2.08
C SER A 44 -13.67 1.68 2.41
N ASP A 45 -14.82 1.41 3.00
CA ASP A 45 -15.78 2.40 3.49
C ASP A 45 -15.89 2.43 5.02
N GLY A 46 -15.03 1.67 5.72
CA GLY A 46 -15.10 1.57 7.17
C GLY A 46 -13.84 1.05 7.84
N ASP A 47 -13.96 0.88 9.17
CA ASP A 47 -12.90 0.29 10.00
C ASP A 47 -12.96 -1.25 9.93
N ASP A 48 -11.87 -1.88 10.33
CA ASP A 48 -11.80 -3.32 10.54
C ASP A 48 -12.46 -3.70 11.86
N ASN A 49 -13.36 -4.65 11.83
CA ASN A 49 -14.09 -5.11 13.01
C ASN A 49 -14.14 -6.64 13.17
N SER A 50 -13.58 -7.39 12.21
CA SER A 50 -13.69 -8.85 12.23
C SER A 50 -12.42 -9.60 11.77
N SER A 51 -11.32 -8.90 11.51
CA SER A 51 -10.06 -9.58 11.20
C SER A 51 -9.47 -10.30 12.39
N TYR A 52 -8.87 -11.46 12.14
CA TYR A 52 -8.00 -12.15 13.08
C TYR A 52 -6.61 -11.50 13.14
N ILE A 53 -6.16 -10.92 12.03
CA ILE A 53 -4.87 -10.24 11.91
C ILE A 53 -5.01 -8.82 12.46
N THR A 54 -4.13 -8.46 13.38
CA THR A 54 -4.12 -7.11 13.94
C THR A 54 -3.61 -6.08 12.91
N TYR A 55 -3.98 -4.81 13.10
CA TYR A 55 -3.46 -3.71 12.28
C TYR A 55 -1.93 -3.69 12.21
N LYS A 56 -1.25 -3.95 13.35
CA LYS A 56 0.21 -3.97 13.42
C LYS A 56 0.81 -5.08 12.56
N GLU A 57 0.26 -6.27 12.63
CA GLU A 57 0.71 -7.42 11.82
C GLU A 57 0.46 -7.17 10.32
N ALA A 58 -0.69 -6.62 9.96
CA ALA A 58 -1.01 -6.27 8.59
C ALA A 58 -0.05 -5.20 8.02
N MET A 59 0.27 -4.18 8.82
CA MET A 59 1.26 -3.15 8.51
C MET A 59 2.65 -3.74 8.28
N GLU A 60 3.10 -4.62 9.18
CA GLU A 60 4.38 -5.28 9.07
C GLU A 60 4.45 -6.17 7.82
N TYR A 61 3.40 -6.93 7.55
CA TYR A 61 3.32 -7.74 6.34
C TYR A 61 3.33 -6.89 5.07
N ALA A 62 2.58 -5.80 5.04
CA ALA A 62 2.55 -4.89 3.90
C ALA A 62 3.93 -4.28 3.61
N SER A 63 4.63 -3.82 4.65
CA SER A 63 5.98 -3.23 4.52
C SER A 63 7.04 -4.23 4.04
N ARG A 64 6.85 -5.54 4.33
CA ARG A 64 7.75 -6.61 3.88
C ARG A 64 7.41 -7.19 2.51
N SER A 65 6.20 -6.95 2.03
CA SER A 65 5.69 -7.56 0.79
C SER A 65 6.38 -7.05 -0.47
N GLY A 66 6.95 -5.84 -0.44
CA GLY A 66 7.45 -5.11 -1.60
C GLY A 66 6.34 -4.80 -2.61
N VAL A 67 5.08 -4.76 -2.18
CA VAL A 67 3.90 -4.40 -2.98
C VAL A 67 3.42 -3.03 -2.53
N ALA A 68 3.32 -2.07 -3.45
CA ALA A 68 2.77 -0.77 -3.11
C ALA A 68 1.27 -0.84 -2.87
N VAL A 69 0.81 -0.49 -1.68
CA VAL A 69 -0.61 -0.47 -1.34
C VAL A 69 -1.17 0.93 -1.54
N TYR A 70 -2.16 1.06 -2.42
CA TYR A 70 -2.95 2.27 -2.59
C TYR A 70 -4.28 2.07 -1.89
N ALA A 71 -4.54 2.86 -0.85
CA ALA A 71 -5.80 2.79 -0.11
C ALA A 71 -6.76 3.87 -0.61
N ILE A 72 -8.02 3.49 -0.87
CA ILE A 72 -9.10 4.42 -1.21
C ILE A 72 -10.18 4.29 -0.14
N GLY A 73 -10.31 5.32 0.70
CA GLY A 73 -11.39 5.40 1.68
C GLY A 73 -12.61 6.06 1.06
N LEU A 74 -13.75 5.36 1.08
CA LEU A 74 -15.03 5.83 0.55
C LEU A 74 -15.96 6.24 1.69
N ASN A 75 -16.75 7.30 1.48
CA ASN A 75 -17.81 7.75 2.40
C ASN A 75 -17.34 7.96 3.85
N LEU A 76 -16.04 8.18 4.05
CA LEU A 76 -15.50 8.45 5.38
C LEU A 76 -15.81 9.89 5.79
N SER A 77 -16.52 10.05 6.92
CA SER A 77 -16.80 11.33 7.55
C SER A 77 -15.49 12.07 7.90
N PHE A 78 -15.57 13.37 8.06
CA PHE A 78 -14.43 14.14 8.58
C PHE A 78 -14.03 13.75 10.01
N LEU A 79 -14.95 13.10 10.76
CA LEU A 79 -14.70 12.59 12.11
C LEU A 79 -13.93 11.25 12.12
N ASP A 80 -13.89 10.53 11.02
CA ASP A 80 -13.23 9.22 10.89
C ASP A 80 -11.70 9.37 10.75
N THR A 81 -11.13 10.23 11.58
CA THR A 81 -9.70 10.57 11.52
C THR A 81 -8.80 9.37 11.81
N SER A 82 -9.25 8.48 12.71
CA SER A 82 -8.51 7.24 13.04
C SER A 82 -8.39 6.32 11.84
N ILE A 83 -9.52 6.09 11.12
CA ILE A 83 -9.56 5.23 9.92
C ILE A 83 -8.68 5.83 8.81
N LYS A 84 -8.81 7.14 8.59
CA LYS A 84 -7.98 7.86 7.61
C LYS A 84 -6.50 7.79 7.93
N SER A 85 -6.12 7.92 9.22
CA SER A 85 -4.73 7.77 9.66
C SER A 85 -4.20 6.37 9.39
N LYS A 86 -4.94 5.33 9.80
CA LYS A 86 -4.58 3.92 9.58
C LYS A 86 -4.38 3.61 8.09
N LEU A 87 -5.33 3.99 7.23
CA LEU A 87 -5.21 3.79 5.78
C LEU A 87 -4.04 4.57 5.18
N GLY A 88 -3.82 5.80 5.67
CA GLY A 88 -2.69 6.63 5.25
C GLY A 88 -1.33 6.03 5.62
N GLU A 89 -1.19 5.56 6.86
CA GLU A 89 0.02 4.93 7.37
C GLU A 89 0.32 3.61 6.64
N LEU A 90 -0.73 2.79 6.45
CA LEU A 90 -0.63 1.53 5.70
C LEU A 90 -0.11 1.76 4.28
N ALA A 91 -0.72 2.69 3.55
CA ALA A 91 -0.30 3.02 2.21
C ALA A 91 1.14 3.59 2.18
N ALA A 92 1.46 4.51 3.09
CA ALA A 92 2.78 5.13 3.17
C ALA A 92 3.89 4.14 3.53
N SER A 93 3.61 3.14 4.40
CA SER A 93 4.61 2.13 4.80
C SER A 93 5.06 1.25 3.64
N SER A 94 4.18 0.99 2.68
CA SER A 94 4.43 0.18 1.48
C SER A 94 4.88 0.99 0.25
N GLY A 95 5.10 2.30 0.41
CA GLY A 95 5.47 3.21 -0.69
C GLY A 95 4.30 3.60 -1.60
N GLY A 96 3.07 3.33 -1.22
CA GLY A 96 1.86 3.78 -1.91
C GLY A 96 1.27 5.07 -1.33
N ARG A 97 -0.03 5.28 -1.54
CA ARG A 97 -0.76 6.49 -1.12
C ARG A 97 -2.20 6.16 -0.75
N ALA A 98 -2.76 6.92 0.21
CA ALA A 98 -4.19 6.91 0.48
C ALA A 98 -4.90 8.09 -0.22
N TYR A 99 -6.12 7.81 -0.66
CA TYR A 99 -7.07 8.74 -1.24
C TYR A 99 -8.37 8.64 -0.47
N PHE A 100 -9.09 9.74 -0.36
CA PHE A 100 -10.37 9.78 0.34
C PHE A 100 -11.37 10.54 -0.51
N THR A 101 -12.53 9.94 -0.75
CA THR A 101 -13.63 10.59 -1.48
C THR A 101 -14.98 10.13 -0.97
N ASN A 102 -15.96 11.03 -1.03
CA ASN A 102 -17.35 10.72 -0.75
C ASN A 102 -18.20 10.67 -2.04
N ASP A 103 -17.59 10.95 -3.19
CA ASP A 103 -18.25 10.85 -4.49
C ASP A 103 -17.64 9.73 -5.34
N PRO A 104 -18.36 8.63 -5.60
CA PRO A 104 -17.89 7.55 -6.47
C PRO A 104 -17.48 8.01 -7.88
N LYS A 105 -17.99 9.16 -8.35
CA LYS A 105 -17.61 9.73 -9.64
C LYS A 105 -16.16 10.19 -9.71
N GLU A 106 -15.50 10.40 -8.57
CA GLU A 106 -14.09 10.74 -8.49
C GLU A 106 -13.16 9.54 -8.65
N LEU A 107 -13.67 8.31 -8.50
CA LEU A 107 -12.86 7.08 -8.61
C LEU A 107 -12.08 6.99 -9.92
N PRO A 108 -12.63 7.28 -11.10
CA PRO A 108 -11.85 7.25 -12.35
C PRO A 108 -10.64 8.19 -12.31
N ALA A 109 -10.77 9.38 -11.73
CA ALA A 109 -9.68 10.32 -11.59
C ALA A 109 -8.60 9.82 -10.60
N ILE A 110 -9.01 9.20 -9.49
CA ILE A 110 -8.10 8.57 -8.53
C ILE A 110 -7.34 7.41 -9.19
N TYR A 111 -8.02 6.51 -9.90
CA TYR A 111 -7.36 5.43 -10.64
C TYR A 111 -6.37 5.95 -11.68
N LYS A 112 -6.71 7.04 -12.38
CA LYS A 112 -5.80 7.67 -13.33
C LYS A 112 -4.56 8.25 -12.67
N GLN A 113 -4.69 8.82 -11.47
CA GLN A 113 -3.55 9.28 -10.68
C GLN A 113 -2.66 8.12 -10.25
N ILE A 114 -3.26 7.02 -9.76
CA ILE A 114 -2.53 5.80 -9.38
C ILE A 114 -1.78 5.23 -10.59
N GLU A 115 -2.44 5.10 -11.73
CA GLU A 115 -1.81 4.64 -12.98
C GLU A 115 -0.62 5.50 -13.37
N THR A 116 -0.77 6.83 -13.35
CA THR A 116 0.29 7.77 -13.69
C THR A 116 1.47 7.64 -12.73
N GLU A 117 1.19 7.49 -11.44
CA GLU A 117 2.21 7.28 -10.42
C GLU A 117 2.97 5.97 -10.63
N LEU A 118 2.26 4.88 -10.91
CA LEU A 118 2.88 3.57 -11.18
C LEU A 118 3.78 3.61 -12.42
N ARG A 119 3.37 4.31 -13.47
CA ARG A 119 4.18 4.48 -14.69
C ARG A 119 5.43 5.34 -14.50
N SER A 120 5.44 6.20 -13.49
CA SER A 120 6.56 7.11 -13.18
C SER A 120 7.49 6.60 -12.07
N ARG A 121 7.32 5.37 -11.61
CA ARG A 121 8.18 4.77 -10.59
C ARG A 121 9.55 4.39 -11.13
N TYR A 122 10.55 4.58 -10.28
CA TYR A 122 11.92 4.12 -10.53
C TYR A 122 12.24 2.95 -9.60
N LEU A 123 12.89 1.93 -10.14
CA LEU A 123 13.49 0.88 -9.34
C LEU A 123 14.95 1.25 -9.10
N LEU A 124 15.29 1.48 -7.84
CA LEU A 124 16.67 1.74 -7.42
C LEU A 124 17.22 0.50 -6.72
N ALA A 125 18.34 0.01 -7.19
CA ALA A 125 19.05 -1.09 -6.55
C ALA A 125 20.38 -0.56 -5.98
N TYR A 126 20.71 -0.98 -4.77
CA TYR A 126 21.98 -0.65 -4.12
C TYR A 126 22.47 -1.83 -3.28
N ASN A 127 23.78 -1.91 -3.11
CA ASN A 127 24.38 -2.85 -2.18
C ASN A 127 24.56 -2.17 -0.82
N SER A 128 24.03 -2.79 0.24
CA SER A 128 24.29 -2.28 1.59
C SER A 128 25.77 -2.42 1.93
N THR A 129 26.38 -1.35 2.42
CA THR A 129 27.77 -1.37 2.90
C THR A 129 27.91 -2.00 4.29
N GLU A 130 26.81 -2.16 5.01
CA GLU A 130 26.75 -2.83 6.30
C GLU A 130 26.51 -4.34 6.12
N ALA A 131 27.58 -5.08 5.86
CA ALA A 131 27.57 -6.55 5.86
C ALA A 131 27.60 -7.07 7.30
N GLY A 132 26.46 -7.08 7.96
CA GLY A 132 26.31 -7.66 9.29
C GLY A 132 24.90 -8.21 9.46
N ALA A 133 24.78 -9.33 10.17
CA ALA A 133 23.52 -10.05 10.42
C ALA A 133 22.56 -9.26 11.35
N GLN A 134 22.21 -8.05 11.00
CA GLN A 134 21.14 -7.32 11.69
C GLN A 134 19.82 -7.74 11.07
N THR A 135 19.03 -8.50 11.81
CA THR A 135 17.70 -9.00 11.42
C THR A 135 16.58 -7.96 11.58
N GLY A 136 16.93 -6.71 11.92
CA GLY A 136 15.97 -5.63 12.20
C GLY A 136 15.56 -4.83 10.97
N PHE A 137 14.53 -4.00 11.15
CA PHE A 137 14.08 -3.05 10.13
C PHE A 137 15.19 -2.04 9.80
N ARG A 138 15.50 -1.87 8.52
CA ARG A 138 16.49 -0.91 8.02
C ARG A 138 15.77 0.26 7.36
N PRO A 139 15.80 1.45 7.98
CA PRO A 139 15.17 2.63 7.38
C PRO A 139 15.93 3.08 6.13
N VAL A 140 15.18 3.51 5.12
CA VAL A 140 15.72 4.07 3.88
C VAL A 140 15.14 5.45 3.66
N GLU A 141 16.00 6.42 3.40
CA GLU A 141 15.60 7.77 3.01
C GLU A 141 16.12 8.09 1.61
N VAL A 142 15.20 8.51 0.73
CA VAL A 142 15.55 8.96 -0.63
C VAL A 142 15.46 10.47 -0.71
N LYS A 143 16.61 11.13 -0.95
CA LYS A 143 16.70 12.58 -1.12
C LYS A 143 16.93 12.93 -2.59
N VAL A 144 16.04 13.77 -3.15
CA VAL A 144 16.21 14.31 -4.50
C VAL A 144 17.03 15.59 -4.43
N LYS A 145 18.15 15.62 -5.15
CA LYS A 145 19.04 16.80 -5.17
C LYS A 145 18.45 18.00 -5.93
N LYS A 146 17.50 17.75 -6.85
CA LYS A 146 16.87 18.81 -7.65
C LYS A 146 15.83 19.57 -6.82
N PRO A 147 15.91 20.89 -6.70
CA PRO A 147 14.94 21.69 -5.95
C PRO A 147 13.52 21.51 -6.47
N GLY A 148 12.54 21.56 -5.57
CA GLY A 148 11.10 21.45 -5.89
C GLY A 148 10.59 20.03 -6.13
N LEU A 149 11.47 19.02 -6.18
CA LEU A 149 11.06 17.61 -6.30
C LEU A 149 11.15 16.90 -4.95
N LYS A 150 10.16 16.02 -4.71
CA LYS A 150 10.14 15.13 -3.55
C LYS A 150 10.04 13.69 -4.04
N ALA A 151 10.89 12.81 -3.48
CA ALA A 151 10.75 11.38 -3.68
C ALA A 151 9.76 10.81 -2.66
N ARG A 152 9.05 9.77 -3.07
CA ARG A 152 8.34 8.86 -2.18
C ARG A 152 8.91 7.46 -2.41
N ALA A 153 9.26 6.79 -1.33
CA ALA A 153 9.81 5.44 -1.34
C ALA A 153 9.26 4.67 -0.14
N GLU A 154 9.47 3.39 -0.13
CA GLU A 154 9.29 2.57 1.06
C GLU A 154 10.17 3.14 2.19
N LYS A 155 9.64 3.12 3.43
CA LYS A 155 10.35 3.69 4.58
C LYS A 155 11.58 2.88 5.00
N GLY A 156 11.73 1.68 4.47
CA GLY A 156 12.82 0.77 4.78
C GLY A 156 12.49 -0.67 4.37
N TYR A 157 13.36 -1.58 4.74
CA TYR A 157 13.20 -3.01 4.45
C TYR A 157 13.71 -3.88 5.60
N TYR A 158 13.34 -5.14 5.57
CA TYR A 158 13.91 -6.19 6.40
C TYR A 158 14.85 -7.02 5.53
N PRO A 159 16.14 -7.16 5.89
CA PRO A 159 17.11 -7.92 5.12
C PRO A 159 16.83 -9.42 5.14
#